data_db8be4b118c23593bf5a324444c0dcc2
#
_entry.id   db8be4b118c23593bf5a324444c0dcc2
#
_cell.length_a   1.000
_cell.length_b   1.000
_cell.length_c   1.000
_cell.angle_alpha   90.00
_cell.angle_beta   90.00
_cell.angle_gamma   90.00
#
_symmetry.space_group_name_H-M   'P 1'
#
loop_
_entity.id
_entity.type
_entity.pdbx_description
1 polymer ?
#
loop_
_entity_poly.entity_id
_entity_poly.type
_entity_poly.pdbx_seq_one_letter_code
_entity_poly.pdbx_strand_id
1 'polypeptide(L)'
;GFCVPDSIITNDPEEAKLFCQAPTVFKMLAKQSFEYGDKFYSVDTTLMTDELIANLSFIRSQPILLQRCVEKIAELRVTYVGGEVFVAKQTTSVEGAPVDWRPLQGTQDSMYEPWDTSPGFVAQIQSLMKRLNLKFAAIDFAVDSDGVLWFLEVNPNGQWLGYTDEIGMPAAASMTRLLAP
;
A
#
# COMPACT_ATOMS: atom_id res chain seq x y z
N GLY A 1 -4.80 -7.74 16.19
CA GLY A 1 -4.70 -7.57 14.73
C GLY A 1 -4.23 -6.16 14.40
N PHE A 2 -4.01 -5.88 13.13
CA PHE A 2 -3.69 -4.52 12.66
C PHE A 2 -4.98 -3.69 12.55
N CYS A 3 -4.87 -2.37 12.67
CA CYS A 3 -5.92 -1.45 12.24
C CYS A 3 -6.00 -1.51 10.71
N VAL A 4 -7.21 -1.65 10.18
CA VAL A 4 -7.47 -1.69 8.73
C VAL A 4 -8.51 -0.61 8.43
N PRO A 5 -8.29 0.27 7.44
CA PRO A 5 -9.31 1.25 7.08
C PRO A 5 -10.58 0.56 6.58
N ASP A 6 -11.75 1.08 6.96
CA ASP A 6 -13.03 0.57 6.46
C ASP A 6 -13.01 0.48 4.94
N SER A 7 -13.49 -0.63 4.41
CA SER A 7 -13.41 -0.91 2.98
C SER A 7 -14.64 -1.68 2.51
N ILE A 8 -15.08 -1.41 1.29
CA ILE A 8 -16.09 -2.20 0.58
C ILE A 8 -15.61 -2.56 -0.82
N ILE A 9 -16.08 -3.67 -1.34
CA ILE A 9 -15.95 -4.03 -2.75
C ILE A 9 -17.36 -4.06 -3.33
N THR A 10 -17.62 -3.19 -4.28
CA THR A 10 -18.95 -3.06 -4.85
C THR A 10 -18.94 -2.67 -6.32
N ASN A 11 -19.99 -3.05 -7.05
CA ASN A 11 -20.35 -2.52 -8.35
C ASN A 11 -21.74 -1.85 -8.33
N ASP A 12 -22.30 -1.63 -7.14
CA ASP A 12 -23.53 -0.86 -6.96
C ASP A 12 -23.21 0.62 -6.74
N PRO A 13 -23.60 1.53 -7.65
CA PRO A 13 -23.36 2.96 -7.50
C PRO A 13 -24.01 3.60 -6.27
N GLU A 14 -25.16 3.10 -5.81
CA GLU A 14 -25.85 3.66 -4.65
C GLU A 14 -25.12 3.29 -3.35
N GLU A 15 -24.66 2.05 -3.23
CA GLU A 15 -23.81 1.61 -2.12
C GLU A 15 -22.47 2.39 -2.11
N ALA A 16 -21.83 2.53 -3.27
CA ALA A 16 -20.61 3.28 -3.43
C ALA A 16 -20.78 4.75 -3.03
N LYS A 17 -21.88 5.40 -3.46
CA LYS A 17 -22.20 6.78 -3.12
C LYS A 17 -22.40 6.97 -1.62
N LEU A 18 -23.09 6.03 -0.97
CA LEU A 18 -23.29 6.05 0.48
C LEU A 18 -21.94 5.91 1.21
N PHE A 19 -21.08 5.03 0.75
CA PHE A 19 -19.74 4.89 1.31
C PHE A 19 -18.90 6.16 1.11
N CYS A 20 -19.00 6.87 0.00
CA CYS A 20 -18.24 8.10 -0.31
C CYS A 20 -18.73 9.37 0.44
N GLN A 21 -19.59 9.26 1.45
CA GLN A 21 -19.96 10.40 2.30
C GLN A 21 -18.83 10.91 3.22
N ALA A 22 -17.75 10.13 3.35
CA ALA A 22 -16.52 10.55 4.03
C ALA A 22 -15.33 10.35 3.06
N PRO A 23 -14.16 10.97 3.33
CA PRO A 23 -12.98 10.85 2.48
C PRO A 23 -12.67 9.40 2.15
N THR A 24 -12.65 9.09 0.86
CA THR A 24 -12.57 7.73 0.34
C THR A 24 -11.62 7.68 -0.84
N VAL A 25 -10.83 6.64 -0.91
CA VAL A 25 -10.02 6.31 -2.10
C VAL A 25 -10.61 5.13 -2.83
N PHE A 26 -10.45 5.12 -4.15
CA PHE A 26 -10.74 3.93 -4.93
C PHE A 26 -9.46 3.24 -5.40
N LYS A 27 -9.52 1.92 -5.51
CA LYS A 27 -8.45 1.06 -6.00
C LYS A 27 -9.02 0.04 -6.97
N MET A 28 -8.25 -0.28 -8.01
CA MET A 28 -8.61 -1.38 -8.90
C MET A 28 -8.39 -2.73 -8.21
N LEU A 29 -9.31 -3.67 -8.38
CA LEU A 29 -9.19 -5.03 -7.82
C LEU A 29 -8.22 -5.93 -8.60
N ALA A 30 -7.95 -5.57 -9.85
CA ALA A 30 -7.12 -6.38 -10.74
C ALA A 30 -5.97 -5.55 -11.31
N LYS A 31 -5.76 -5.58 -12.60
CA LYS A 31 -4.68 -4.84 -13.27
C LYS A 31 -4.80 -3.33 -13.01
N GLN A 32 -3.78 -2.78 -12.36
CA GLN A 32 -3.65 -1.32 -12.19
C GLN A 32 -3.13 -0.63 -13.46
N SER A 33 -2.71 -1.38 -14.46
CA SER A 33 -2.15 -0.85 -15.70
C SER A 33 -2.69 -1.59 -16.91
N PHE A 34 -2.91 -0.87 -18.00
CA PHE A 34 -3.37 -1.43 -19.27
C PHE A 34 -2.80 -0.63 -20.46
N GLU A 35 -2.67 -1.30 -21.59
CA GLU A 35 -2.30 -0.70 -22.86
C GLU A 35 -3.55 -0.38 -23.67
N TYR A 36 -3.59 0.82 -24.25
CA TYR A 36 -4.62 1.21 -25.18
C TYR A 36 -3.98 1.95 -26.37
N GLY A 37 -3.99 1.37 -27.54
CA GLY A 37 -3.20 1.80 -28.68
C GLY A 37 -1.71 1.71 -28.33
N ASP A 38 -0.96 2.78 -28.61
CA ASP A 38 0.47 2.88 -28.29
C ASP A 38 0.75 3.50 -26.90
N LYS A 39 -0.27 3.62 -26.07
CA LYS A 39 -0.16 4.25 -24.75
C LYS A 39 -0.36 3.27 -23.62
N PHE A 40 0.47 3.43 -22.60
CA PHE A 40 0.36 2.73 -21.32
C PHE A 40 -0.38 3.63 -20.32
N TYR A 41 -1.38 3.08 -19.66
CA TYR A 41 -2.16 3.74 -18.63
C TYR A 41 -2.00 3.02 -17.30
N SER A 42 -1.80 3.77 -16.22
CA SER A 42 -1.84 3.28 -14.85
C SER A 42 -3.01 3.94 -14.11
N VAL A 43 -3.67 3.18 -13.28
CA VAL A 43 -4.71 3.67 -12.37
C VAL A 43 -4.17 3.47 -10.96
N ASP A 44 -3.65 4.54 -10.40
CA ASP A 44 -3.14 4.56 -9.03
C ASP A 44 -4.28 4.70 -8.02
N THR A 45 -3.96 4.57 -6.73
CA THR A 45 -4.93 4.87 -5.66
C THR A 45 -5.40 6.31 -5.81
N THR A 46 -6.69 6.50 -6.03
CA THR A 46 -7.27 7.80 -6.41
C THR A 46 -8.31 8.25 -5.38
N LEU A 47 -8.20 9.51 -4.94
CA LEU A 47 -9.22 10.11 -4.07
C LEU A 47 -10.54 10.27 -4.83
N MET A 48 -11.65 9.87 -4.22
CA MET A 48 -12.98 10.07 -4.76
C MET A 48 -13.37 11.55 -4.69
N THR A 49 -13.43 12.18 -5.85
CA THR A 49 -13.90 13.57 -6.00
C THR A 49 -15.40 13.61 -6.25
N ASP A 50 -16.03 14.78 -6.06
CA ASP A 50 -17.45 14.98 -6.37
C ASP A 50 -17.78 14.61 -7.82
N GLU A 51 -16.86 14.89 -8.76
CA GLU A 51 -17.00 14.51 -10.17
C GLU A 51 -17.03 12.99 -10.36
N LEU A 52 -16.12 12.25 -9.70
CA LEU A 52 -16.10 10.79 -9.75
C LEU A 52 -17.35 10.19 -9.09
N ILE A 53 -17.79 10.75 -7.96
CA ILE A 53 -19.00 10.33 -7.25
C ILE A 53 -20.25 10.56 -8.11
N ALA A 54 -20.33 11.66 -8.84
CA ALA A 54 -21.43 11.94 -9.75
C ALA A 54 -21.50 10.96 -10.94
N ASN A 55 -20.37 10.37 -11.32
CA ASN A 55 -20.23 9.47 -12.46
C ASN A 55 -20.13 7.98 -12.09
N LEU A 56 -20.49 7.58 -10.87
CA LEU A 56 -20.33 6.21 -10.36
C LEU A 56 -21.01 5.12 -11.20
N SER A 57 -21.88 5.48 -12.16
CA SER A 57 -22.50 4.49 -13.07
C SER A 57 -21.49 3.59 -13.80
N PHE A 58 -20.25 4.02 -13.96
CA PHE A 58 -19.20 3.21 -14.62
C PHE A 58 -18.85 1.92 -13.85
N ILE A 59 -19.05 1.89 -12.52
CA ILE A 59 -18.71 0.70 -11.72
C ILE A 59 -19.67 -0.48 -11.96
N ARG A 60 -20.83 -0.26 -12.58
CA ARG A 60 -21.81 -1.34 -12.85
C ARG A 60 -21.22 -2.50 -13.66
N SER A 61 -20.24 -2.21 -14.51
CA SER A 61 -19.58 -3.21 -15.35
C SER A 61 -18.40 -3.91 -14.66
N GLN A 62 -17.84 -3.32 -13.58
CA GLN A 62 -16.68 -3.86 -12.90
C GLN A 62 -16.65 -3.38 -11.44
N PRO A 63 -16.61 -4.30 -10.46
CA PRO A 63 -16.49 -3.92 -9.06
C PRO A 63 -15.16 -3.21 -8.80
N ILE A 64 -15.21 -2.27 -7.88
CA ILE A 64 -14.04 -1.54 -7.38
C ILE A 64 -13.89 -1.72 -5.88
N LEU A 65 -12.69 -1.52 -5.36
CA LEU A 65 -12.43 -1.41 -3.93
C LEU A 65 -12.51 0.08 -3.54
N LEU A 66 -13.41 0.40 -2.64
CA LEU A 66 -13.46 1.68 -1.94
C LEU A 66 -12.93 1.50 -0.53
N GLN A 67 -12.07 2.41 -0.09
CA GLN A 67 -11.43 2.36 1.22
C GLN A 67 -11.41 3.77 1.84
N ARG A 68 -11.63 3.87 3.16
CA ARG A 68 -11.46 5.14 3.87
C ARG A 68 -10.07 5.70 3.65
N CYS A 69 -10.00 6.98 3.28
CA CYS A 69 -8.74 7.68 3.12
C CYS A 69 -8.09 7.88 4.50
N VAL A 70 -6.86 7.42 4.66
CA VAL A 70 -6.05 7.70 5.84
C VAL A 70 -5.23 8.96 5.58
N GLU A 71 -5.42 9.98 6.42
CA GLU A 71 -4.54 11.15 6.45
C GLU A 71 -3.21 10.73 7.07
N LYS A 72 -2.25 10.43 6.21
CA LYS A 72 -0.96 9.87 6.61
C LYS A 72 0.14 10.92 6.65
N ILE A 73 1.04 10.79 7.62
CA ILE A 73 2.28 11.55 7.72
C ILE A 73 3.49 10.74 7.25
N ALA A 74 3.35 9.42 7.14
CA ALA A 74 4.38 8.51 6.63
C ALA A 74 3.75 7.24 6.06
N GLU A 75 4.51 6.50 5.26
CA GLU A 75 4.21 5.11 4.89
C GLU A 75 5.30 4.20 5.42
N LEU A 76 4.93 2.98 5.84
CA LEU A 76 5.91 1.94 6.13
C LEU A 76 5.87 0.90 5.03
N ARG A 77 7.04 0.62 4.48
CA ARG A 77 7.30 -0.44 3.51
C ARG A 77 7.98 -1.59 4.23
N VAL A 78 7.22 -2.63 4.52
CA VAL A 78 7.71 -3.81 5.24
C VAL A 78 8.11 -4.88 4.25
N THR A 79 9.36 -5.33 4.30
CA THR A 79 9.85 -6.48 3.54
C THR A 79 9.98 -7.66 4.48
N TYR A 80 9.16 -8.69 4.28
CA TYR A 80 9.27 -9.96 5.00
C TYR A 80 9.98 -10.99 4.14
N VAL A 81 11.03 -11.60 4.68
CA VAL A 81 11.81 -12.64 3.98
C VAL A 81 12.19 -13.76 4.96
N GLY A 82 11.60 -14.94 4.81
CA GLY A 82 12.01 -16.14 5.54
C GLY A 82 11.96 -16.06 7.07
N GLY A 83 11.14 -15.17 7.64
CA GLY A 83 11.05 -14.91 9.09
C GLY A 83 11.66 -13.59 9.52
N GLU A 84 12.53 -12.99 8.72
CA GLU A 84 13.12 -11.66 8.97
C GLU A 84 12.18 -10.55 8.47
N VAL A 85 12.15 -9.44 9.22
CA VAL A 85 11.28 -8.28 8.94
C VAL A 85 12.15 -7.04 8.82
N PHE A 86 12.12 -6.39 7.69
CA PHE A 86 12.81 -5.14 7.39
C PHE A 86 11.76 -4.06 7.15
N VAL A 87 11.90 -2.90 7.79
CA VAL A 87 10.92 -1.83 7.67
C VAL A 87 11.60 -0.53 7.29
N ALA A 88 11.22 -0.01 6.13
CA ALA A 88 11.57 1.31 5.67
C ALA A 88 10.39 2.27 5.89
N LYS A 89 10.66 3.41 6.50
CA LYS A 89 9.70 4.51 6.59
C LYS A 89 9.92 5.44 5.42
N GLN A 90 8.87 5.72 4.68
CA GLN A 90 8.84 6.71 3.62
C GLN A 90 8.15 7.98 4.13
N THR A 91 8.78 9.13 3.89
CA THR A 91 8.21 10.46 4.11
C THR A 91 8.33 11.29 2.84
N THR A 92 7.55 12.37 2.75
CA THR A 92 7.64 13.33 1.65
C THR A 92 7.65 14.76 2.19
N SER A 93 8.39 15.63 1.51
CA SER A 93 8.40 17.08 1.74
C SER A 93 7.34 17.82 0.93
N VAL A 94 6.62 17.14 0.04
CA VAL A 94 5.62 17.76 -0.84
C VAL A 94 4.39 18.11 -0.03
N GLU A 95 4.10 19.41 0.10
CA GLU A 95 2.85 19.89 0.67
C GLU A 95 1.68 19.51 -0.25
N GLY A 96 0.63 18.91 0.32
CA GLY A 96 -0.49 18.40 -0.47
C GLY A 96 -0.12 17.20 -1.34
N ALA A 97 0.86 16.39 -0.92
CA ALA A 97 1.26 15.18 -1.64
C ALA A 97 0.05 14.31 -2.03
N PRO A 98 0.09 13.65 -3.19
CA PRO A 98 -1.00 12.79 -3.63
C PRO A 98 -1.25 11.67 -2.63
N VAL A 99 -2.46 11.12 -2.63
CA VAL A 99 -2.81 9.99 -1.75
C VAL A 99 -1.91 8.77 -2.02
N ASP A 100 -1.52 8.58 -3.26
CA ASP A 100 -0.57 7.54 -3.66
C ASP A 100 0.84 8.12 -3.80
N TRP A 101 1.78 7.66 -2.97
CA TRP A 101 3.17 8.15 -2.99
C TRP A 101 4.10 7.36 -3.91
N ARG A 102 3.61 6.31 -4.58
CA ARG A 102 4.41 5.54 -5.54
C ARG A 102 5.02 6.41 -6.66
N PRO A 103 4.33 7.42 -7.21
CA PRO A 103 4.93 8.32 -8.19
C PRO A 103 6.10 9.17 -7.65
N LEU A 104 6.21 9.33 -6.32
CA LEU A 104 7.29 10.08 -5.68
C LEU A 104 8.54 9.22 -5.42
N GLN A 105 8.44 7.90 -5.54
CA GLN A 105 9.54 6.99 -5.25
C GLN A 105 10.73 7.23 -6.18
N GLY A 106 11.93 7.32 -5.60
CA GLY A 106 13.16 7.61 -6.35
C GLY A 106 13.31 9.07 -6.80
N THR A 107 12.44 9.96 -6.35
CA THR A 107 12.57 11.41 -6.54
C THR A 107 13.21 12.06 -5.30
N GLN A 108 13.62 13.33 -5.43
CA GLN A 108 14.14 14.11 -4.28
C GLN A 108 13.05 14.42 -3.22
N ASP A 109 11.78 14.23 -3.57
CA ASP A 109 10.62 14.51 -2.74
C ASP A 109 10.22 13.33 -1.85
N SER A 110 10.88 12.18 -2.00
CA SER A 110 10.65 10.96 -1.21
C SER A 110 11.92 10.54 -0.52
N MET A 111 11.85 10.39 0.79
CA MET A 111 12.96 9.94 1.62
C MET A 111 12.62 8.62 2.28
N TYR A 112 13.58 7.69 2.27
CA TYR A 112 13.50 6.45 3.02
C TYR A 112 14.47 6.47 4.19
N GLU A 113 14.03 5.97 5.33
CA GLU A 113 14.87 5.75 6.51
C GLU A 113 14.52 4.40 7.16
N PRO A 114 15.48 3.73 7.83
CA PRO A 114 15.16 2.57 8.64
C PRO A 114 14.15 2.92 9.73
N TRP A 115 13.15 2.02 9.92
CA TRP A 115 12.18 2.17 10.99
C TRP A 115 12.42 1.14 12.08
N ASP A 116 12.66 1.61 13.31
CA ASP A 116 12.82 0.74 14.47
C ASP A 116 11.49 0.10 14.86
N THR A 117 11.44 -1.20 14.79
CA THR A 117 10.23 -1.98 15.06
C THR A 117 10.21 -2.55 16.47
N SER A 118 9.04 -2.51 17.10
CA SER A 118 8.86 -3.25 18.36
C SER A 118 8.84 -4.77 18.11
N PRO A 119 9.30 -5.59 19.07
CA PRO A 119 9.18 -7.05 18.98
C PRO A 119 7.72 -7.51 18.76
N GLY A 120 6.74 -6.76 19.30
CA GLY A 120 5.33 -7.04 19.11
C GLY A 120 4.87 -6.87 17.67
N PHE A 121 5.32 -5.80 16.97
CA PHE A 121 5.04 -5.58 15.57
C PHE A 121 5.65 -6.69 14.70
N VAL A 122 6.91 -7.05 14.94
CA VAL A 122 7.58 -8.14 14.24
C VAL A 122 6.81 -9.46 14.39
N ALA A 123 6.38 -9.79 15.61
CA ALA A 123 5.59 -11.00 15.87
C ALA A 123 4.23 -10.99 15.15
N GLN A 124 3.57 -9.83 15.04
CA GLN A 124 2.32 -9.69 14.30
C GLN A 124 2.53 -9.92 12.80
N ILE A 125 3.58 -9.36 12.20
CA ILE A 125 3.95 -9.60 10.78
C ILE A 125 4.23 -11.09 10.57
N GLN A 126 5.06 -11.71 11.39
CA GLN A 126 5.38 -13.13 11.29
C GLN A 126 4.14 -14.02 11.41
N SER A 127 3.21 -13.68 12.33
CA SER A 127 1.93 -14.38 12.48
C SER A 127 1.05 -14.24 11.24
N LEU A 128 0.95 -13.04 10.65
CA LEU A 128 0.23 -12.81 9.41
C LEU A 128 0.80 -13.66 8.29
N MET A 129 2.11 -13.62 8.08
CA MET A 129 2.80 -14.35 7.01
C MET A 129 2.66 -15.87 7.17
N LYS A 130 2.72 -16.37 8.40
CA LYS A 130 2.46 -17.79 8.70
C LYS A 130 1.04 -18.19 8.32
N ARG A 131 0.03 -17.38 8.67
CA ARG A 131 -1.38 -17.65 8.35
C ARG A 131 -1.66 -17.61 6.83
N LEU A 132 -0.96 -16.75 6.09
CA LEU A 132 -1.04 -16.68 4.64
C LEU A 132 -0.16 -17.73 3.93
N ASN A 133 0.65 -18.49 4.68
CA ASN A 133 1.62 -19.45 4.16
C ASN A 133 2.61 -18.81 3.16
N LEU A 134 3.03 -17.58 3.44
CA LEU A 134 3.97 -16.85 2.60
C LEU A 134 5.37 -16.84 3.22
N LYS A 135 6.39 -17.02 2.40
CA LYS A 135 7.80 -16.91 2.77
C LYS A 135 8.38 -15.54 2.45
N PHE A 136 7.73 -14.81 1.58
CA PHE A 136 8.08 -13.46 1.17
C PHE A 136 6.82 -12.63 0.93
N ALA A 137 6.85 -11.36 1.31
CA ALA A 137 5.94 -10.32 0.85
C ALA A 137 6.51 -8.92 1.11
N ALA A 138 6.11 -7.96 0.29
CA ALA A 138 6.11 -6.54 0.62
C ALA A 138 4.74 -6.20 1.25
N ILE A 139 4.74 -5.44 2.35
CA ILE A 139 3.54 -5.09 3.10
C ILE A 139 3.54 -3.59 3.33
N ASP A 140 2.42 -2.95 3.08
CA ASP A 140 2.29 -1.51 3.15
C ASP A 140 1.39 -1.09 4.31
N PHE A 141 1.87 -0.09 5.07
CA PHE A 141 1.11 0.59 6.12
C PHE A 141 1.13 2.10 5.88
N ALA A 142 0.04 2.78 6.23
CA ALA A 142 0.04 4.21 6.45
C ALA A 142 0.22 4.50 7.94
N VAL A 143 0.89 5.61 8.25
CA VAL A 143 1.04 6.13 9.62
C VAL A 143 0.31 7.45 9.68
N ASP A 144 -0.67 7.58 10.56
CA ASP A 144 -1.38 8.83 10.79
C ASP A 144 -0.66 9.74 11.81
N SER A 145 -1.21 10.93 12.04
CA SER A 145 -0.65 11.92 12.98
C SER A 145 -0.62 11.45 14.43
N ASP A 146 -1.46 10.48 14.80
CA ASP A 146 -1.50 9.89 16.14
C ASP A 146 -0.54 8.70 16.28
N GLY A 147 0.19 8.36 15.20
CA GLY A 147 1.13 7.25 15.14
C GLY A 147 0.45 5.88 14.98
N VAL A 148 -0.84 5.84 14.64
CA VAL A 148 -1.55 4.58 14.37
C VAL A 148 -1.07 4.00 13.05
N LEU A 149 -0.76 2.69 13.07
CA LEU A 149 -0.35 1.94 11.89
C LEU A 149 -1.58 1.32 11.22
N TRP A 150 -1.93 1.84 10.05
CA TRP A 150 -3.03 1.37 9.23
C TRP A 150 -2.52 0.39 8.17
N PHE A 151 -2.88 -0.88 8.29
CA PHE A 151 -2.54 -1.90 7.30
C PHE A 151 -3.28 -1.62 5.98
N LEU A 152 -2.55 -1.55 4.88
CA LEU A 152 -3.11 -1.28 3.56
C LEU A 152 -3.15 -2.53 2.69
N GLU A 153 -2.01 -3.21 2.52
CA GLU A 153 -1.95 -4.39 1.67
C GLU A 153 -0.79 -5.33 2.03
N VAL A 154 -0.90 -6.59 1.59
CA VAL A 154 0.19 -7.55 1.52
C VAL A 154 0.36 -7.99 0.07
N ASN A 155 1.56 -7.82 -0.46
CA ASN A 155 1.88 -8.13 -1.85
C ASN A 155 2.99 -9.20 -1.92
N PRO A 156 2.65 -10.46 -2.26
CA PRO A 156 3.62 -11.55 -2.34
C PRO A 156 4.59 -11.42 -3.54
N ASN A 157 4.36 -10.48 -4.43
CA ASN A 157 5.24 -10.15 -5.56
C ASN A 157 5.60 -8.64 -5.59
N GLY A 158 5.58 -7.99 -4.42
CA GLY A 158 5.87 -6.57 -4.30
C GLY A 158 7.32 -6.22 -4.54
N GLN A 159 7.58 -5.01 -5.04
CA GLN A 159 8.93 -4.49 -5.17
C GLN A 159 9.50 -4.15 -3.79
N TRP A 160 10.76 -4.48 -3.54
CA TRP A 160 11.41 -4.34 -2.25
C TRP A 160 12.88 -3.93 -2.32
N LEU A 161 13.60 -4.29 -3.40
CA LEU A 161 15.04 -4.18 -3.46
C LEU A 161 15.51 -2.71 -3.45
N GLY A 162 14.87 -1.83 -4.21
CA GLY A 162 15.30 -0.44 -4.38
C GLY A 162 15.45 0.28 -3.05
N TYR A 163 14.37 0.38 -2.28
CA TYR A 163 14.39 1.10 -1.00
C TYR A 163 15.18 0.38 0.10
N THR A 164 15.22 -0.96 0.11
CA THR A 164 16.03 -1.69 1.10
C THR A 164 17.52 -1.54 0.85
N ASP A 165 17.94 -1.47 -0.42
CA ASP A 165 19.32 -1.22 -0.81
C ASP A 165 19.74 0.23 -0.53
N GLU A 166 18.89 1.20 -0.85
CA GLU A 166 19.11 2.63 -0.61
C GLU A 166 19.47 2.94 0.85
N ILE A 167 18.80 2.28 1.80
CA ILE A 167 19.02 2.49 3.23
C ILE A 167 19.88 1.40 3.89
N GLY A 168 20.53 0.56 3.10
CA GLY A 168 21.50 -0.43 3.57
C GLY A 168 20.91 -1.60 4.36
N MET A 169 19.63 -1.95 4.16
CA MET A 169 19.01 -3.12 4.80
C MET A 169 19.47 -4.42 4.15
N PRO A 170 19.82 -5.47 4.93
CA PRO A 170 20.36 -6.73 4.38
C PRO A 170 19.27 -7.68 3.84
N ALA A 171 18.16 -7.14 3.30
CA ALA A 171 17.05 -7.93 2.78
C ALA A 171 17.45 -8.82 1.60
N ALA A 172 18.36 -8.36 0.74
CA ALA A 172 18.89 -9.15 -0.37
C ALA A 172 19.68 -10.38 0.12
N ALA A 173 20.46 -10.24 1.19
CA ALA A 173 21.17 -11.37 1.80
C ALA A 173 20.20 -12.39 2.40
N SER A 174 19.12 -11.94 3.02
CA SER A 174 18.05 -12.81 3.54
C SER A 174 17.33 -13.54 2.42
N MET A 175 17.05 -12.87 1.31
CA MET A 175 16.47 -13.50 0.13
C MET A 175 17.39 -14.56 -0.46
N THR A 176 18.70 -14.29 -0.54
CA THR A 176 19.70 -15.26 -1.00
C THR A 176 19.70 -16.50 -0.11
N ARG A 177 19.66 -16.34 1.24
CA ARG A 177 19.56 -17.46 2.16
C ARG A 177 18.26 -18.27 2.02
N LEU A 178 17.15 -17.57 1.76
CA LEU A 178 15.85 -18.22 1.56
C LEU A 178 15.81 -19.08 0.30
N LEU A 179 16.51 -18.67 -0.75
CA LEU A 179 16.54 -19.33 -2.07
C LEU A 179 17.70 -20.32 -2.21
N ALA A 180 18.69 -20.28 -1.33
CA ALA A 180 19.78 -21.24 -1.35
C ALA A 180 19.25 -22.65 -0.99
N PRO A 181 19.71 -23.70 -1.70
CA PRO A 181 19.29 -25.06 -1.47
C PRO A 181 19.77 -25.62 -0.10
#